data_3ca16e49773ec4c7a3256e9ea96a6cdd
#
_entry.id   3ca16e49773ec4c7a3256e9ea96a6cdd
#
_cell.length_a   1.000
_cell.length_b   1.000
_cell.length_c   1.000
_cell.angle_alpha   90.00
_cell.angle_beta   90.00
_cell.angle_gamma   90.00
#
_symmetry.space_group_name_H-M   'P 1'
#
loop_
_entity.id
_entity.type
_entity.pdbx_description
1 polymer ?
#
loop_
_entity_poly.entity_id
_entity_poly.type
_entity_poly.pdbx_seq_one_letter_code
_entity_poly.pdbx_strand_id
1 'polypeptide(L)'
;MNHLRFKRALLVGAVLVLALTTIWAARNGLYPYVAALLIGYLVHPLVDFLDTHMPGALRRRRASRPIAILIVYLLTIGIIVTIVAFLVPLVWSQLQELFTSLPGLLQRAGGRIDVGLSEWYRNAWDSLSTLAEQYLDITLEEVTEGGLRPQVERWLIESAQRAALVVMDTLQQGVTRSLSVITSTVSFVLGVLILPFWLFYILNDEARVVAGVMRLIPDRYRLDAHFLLRTADNVLSAYIRGQLVLALFIFLIDTIGLAIIGVNYPLLLGLVAGILEVFPYIGPILGAIPAILVALLQSPTHALWTLILFVAVQQVENIFLVPRIQGQNVELHPALIMLVLVMGNEIAGIWGMLIAVPLTAIIRDVFKYLYLRLSFPPFDPPAAYARLRQSHLTLDV
;
A
#
# COMPACT_ATOMS: atom_id res chain seq x y z
N MET A 1 -0.75 31.27 42.70
CA MET A 1 -0.54 31.14 41.24
C MET A 1 -0.65 29.71 40.69
N ASN A 2 -0.41 28.68 41.50
CA ASN A 2 -0.41 27.26 41.04
C ASN A 2 -1.82 26.64 40.82
N HIS A 3 -2.85 27.03 41.58
CA HIS A 3 -4.18 26.45 41.49
C HIS A 3 -4.93 26.73 40.17
N LEU A 4 -4.76 27.88 39.59
CA LEU A 4 -5.36 28.24 38.29
C LEU A 4 -4.69 27.51 37.11
N ARG A 5 -3.35 27.33 37.20
CA ARG A 5 -2.61 26.55 36.19
C ARG A 5 -2.98 25.07 36.25
N PHE A 6 -3.15 24.53 37.45
CA PHE A 6 -3.57 23.14 37.67
C PHE A 6 -4.98 22.91 37.13
N LYS A 7 -5.94 23.77 37.44
CA LYS A 7 -7.31 23.67 36.90
C LYS A 7 -7.35 23.75 35.37
N ARG A 8 -6.55 24.64 34.75
CA ARG A 8 -6.44 24.73 33.29
C ARG A 8 -5.82 23.45 32.69
N ALA A 9 -4.76 22.92 33.26
CA ALA A 9 -4.15 21.69 32.81
C ALA A 9 -5.10 20.49 32.93
N LEU A 10 -5.86 20.40 34.02
CA LEU A 10 -6.86 19.37 34.24
C LEU A 10 -8.02 19.47 33.24
N LEU A 11 -8.49 20.67 32.94
CA LEU A 11 -9.53 20.90 31.95
C LEU A 11 -9.04 20.53 30.54
N VAL A 12 -7.82 20.93 30.16
CA VAL A 12 -7.23 20.57 28.86
C VAL A 12 -7.03 19.06 28.80
N GLY A 13 -6.56 18.41 29.87
CA GLY A 13 -6.42 16.96 29.93
C GLY A 13 -7.77 16.25 29.79
N ALA A 14 -8.82 16.71 30.47
CA ALA A 14 -10.16 16.15 30.36
C ALA A 14 -10.74 16.29 28.93
N VAL A 15 -10.56 17.46 28.30
CA VAL A 15 -11.00 17.68 26.92
C VAL A 15 -10.24 16.79 25.94
N LEU A 16 -8.93 16.62 26.12
CA LEU A 16 -8.13 15.72 25.29
C LEU A 16 -8.55 14.25 25.46
N VAL A 17 -8.77 13.80 26.70
CA VAL A 17 -9.27 12.44 26.95
C VAL A 17 -10.65 12.24 26.32
N LEU A 18 -11.56 13.21 26.49
CA LEU A 18 -12.89 13.15 25.87
C LEU A 18 -12.78 13.11 24.33
N ALA A 19 -11.93 13.94 23.72
CA ALA A 19 -11.71 13.93 22.28
C ALA A 19 -11.15 12.58 21.79
N LEU A 20 -10.12 12.04 22.47
CA LEU A 20 -9.53 10.77 22.12
C LEU A 20 -10.51 9.59 22.29
N THR A 21 -11.30 9.56 23.34
CA THR A 21 -12.34 8.54 23.55
C THR A 21 -13.44 8.64 22.49
N THR A 22 -13.85 9.86 22.12
CA THR A 22 -14.84 10.07 21.05
C THR A 22 -14.30 9.61 19.71
N ILE A 23 -13.07 9.96 19.35
CA ILE A 23 -12.39 9.50 18.13
C ILE A 23 -12.28 7.97 18.11
N TRP A 24 -11.89 7.38 19.23
CA TRP A 24 -11.79 5.92 19.35
C TRP A 24 -13.14 5.21 19.21
N ALA A 25 -14.20 5.76 19.83
CA ALA A 25 -15.55 5.23 19.71
C ALA A 25 -16.11 5.37 18.29
N ALA A 26 -15.80 6.47 17.60
CA ALA A 26 -16.24 6.76 16.23
C ALA A 26 -15.31 6.19 15.15
N ARG A 27 -14.25 5.46 15.49
CA ARG A 27 -13.18 5.05 14.56
C ARG A 27 -13.69 4.39 13.28
N ASN A 28 -14.70 3.51 13.38
CA ASN A 28 -15.26 2.82 12.22
C ASN A 28 -15.92 3.78 11.21
N GLY A 29 -16.54 4.86 11.70
CA GLY A 29 -17.11 5.91 10.86
C GLY A 29 -16.07 6.89 10.30
N LEU A 30 -14.85 6.90 10.84
CA LEU A 30 -13.79 7.80 10.39
C LEU A 30 -12.95 7.25 9.23
N TYR A 31 -12.95 5.94 8.98
CA TYR A 31 -12.17 5.34 7.90
C TYR A 31 -12.40 5.96 6.52
N PRO A 32 -13.64 6.24 6.07
CA PRO A 32 -13.86 6.91 4.80
C PRO A 32 -13.21 8.30 4.72
N TYR A 33 -13.17 9.03 5.83
CA TYR A 33 -12.53 10.36 5.89
C TYR A 33 -11.00 10.26 5.80
N VAL A 34 -10.43 9.20 6.35
CA VAL A 34 -9.00 8.90 6.16
C VAL A 34 -8.70 8.63 4.69
N ALA A 35 -9.51 7.81 4.01
CA ALA A 35 -9.40 7.60 2.57
C ALA A 35 -9.52 8.91 1.78
N ALA A 36 -10.51 9.76 2.12
CA ALA A 36 -10.67 11.06 1.48
C ALA A 36 -9.46 11.97 1.71
N LEU A 37 -8.85 11.94 2.91
CA LEU A 37 -7.62 12.69 3.18
C LEU A 37 -6.46 12.21 2.31
N LEU A 38 -6.27 10.90 2.15
CA LEU A 38 -5.24 10.32 1.28
C LEU A 38 -5.44 10.76 -0.19
N ILE A 39 -6.69 10.72 -0.67
CA ILE A 39 -7.05 11.27 -1.99
C ILE A 39 -6.76 12.77 -2.05
N GLY A 40 -7.04 13.51 -0.97
CA GLY A 40 -6.73 14.93 -0.84
C GLY A 40 -5.25 15.22 -1.07
N TYR A 41 -4.35 14.45 -0.46
CA TYR A 41 -2.91 14.58 -0.67
C TYR A 41 -2.47 14.31 -2.11
N LEU A 42 -3.20 13.45 -2.83
CA LEU A 42 -2.93 13.20 -4.24
C LEU A 42 -3.38 14.38 -5.12
N VAL A 43 -4.56 14.95 -4.81
CA VAL A 43 -5.19 15.99 -5.64
C VAL A 43 -4.65 17.39 -5.32
N HIS A 44 -4.17 17.61 -4.07
CA HIS A 44 -3.69 18.90 -3.58
C HIS A 44 -2.68 19.61 -4.52
N PRO A 45 -1.61 18.93 -5.02
CA PRO A 45 -0.66 19.59 -5.94
C PRO A 45 -1.30 20.08 -7.23
N LEU A 46 -2.30 19.35 -7.75
CA LEU A 46 -3.04 19.73 -8.94
C LEU A 46 -3.91 20.96 -8.69
N VAL A 47 -4.55 21.02 -7.52
CA VAL A 47 -5.35 22.17 -7.09
C VAL A 47 -4.46 23.40 -6.96
N ASP A 48 -3.32 23.31 -6.29
CA ASP A 48 -2.38 24.42 -6.12
C ASP A 48 -1.78 24.87 -7.46
N PHE A 49 -1.45 23.94 -8.35
CA PHE A 49 -1.00 24.25 -9.70
C PHE A 49 -2.05 25.03 -10.47
N LEU A 50 -3.31 24.59 -10.49
CA LEU A 50 -4.39 25.30 -11.15
C LEU A 50 -4.65 26.67 -10.50
N ASP A 51 -4.74 26.73 -9.18
CA ASP A 51 -4.98 27.97 -8.44
C ASP A 51 -3.91 29.04 -8.77
N THR A 52 -2.64 28.61 -8.86
CA THR A 52 -1.53 29.51 -9.22
C THR A 52 -1.57 30.00 -10.67
N HIS A 53 -2.15 29.26 -11.59
CA HIS A 53 -2.25 29.61 -13.00
C HIS A 53 -3.60 30.27 -13.40
N MET A 54 -4.53 30.43 -12.45
CA MET A 54 -5.82 31.08 -12.69
C MET A 54 -5.69 32.59 -13.02
N PRO A 55 -6.56 33.14 -13.88
CA PRO A 55 -6.59 34.55 -14.20
C PRO A 55 -6.69 35.44 -12.96
N GLY A 56 -5.99 36.59 -12.94
CA GLY A 56 -5.93 37.50 -11.81
C GLY A 56 -7.29 38.06 -11.36
N ALA A 57 -8.27 38.11 -12.26
CA ALA A 57 -9.65 38.50 -11.92
C ALA A 57 -10.34 37.55 -10.93
N LEU A 58 -10.11 36.23 -11.08
CA LEU A 58 -10.66 35.20 -10.18
C LEU A 58 -9.94 35.19 -8.85
N ARG A 59 -8.62 35.42 -8.85
CA ARG A 59 -7.81 35.55 -7.63
C ARG A 59 -8.26 36.72 -6.78
N ARG A 60 -8.52 37.88 -7.39
CA ARG A 60 -9.02 39.08 -6.69
C ARG A 60 -10.37 38.82 -6.01
N ARG A 61 -11.24 37.99 -6.58
CA ARG A 61 -12.55 37.62 -6.04
C ARG A 61 -12.49 36.48 -5.04
N ARG A 62 -11.30 35.94 -4.68
CA ARG A 62 -11.12 34.74 -3.84
C ARG A 62 -11.89 33.51 -4.37
N ALA A 63 -12.18 33.47 -5.65
CA ALA A 63 -12.91 32.39 -6.30
C ALA A 63 -11.99 31.39 -7.00
N SER A 64 -10.67 31.67 -7.11
CA SER A 64 -9.72 30.83 -7.82
C SER A 64 -9.59 29.43 -7.20
N ARG A 65 -9.40 29.32 -5.88
CA ARG A 65 -9.21 28.04 -5.19
C ARG A 65 -10.45 27.13 -5.25
N PRO A 66 -11.68 27.60 -4.95
CA PRO A 66 -12.89 26.80 -5.14
C PRO A 66 -13.09 26.30 -6.57
N ILE A 67 -12.82 27.14 -7.58
CA ILE A 67 -12.93 26.77 -8.99
C ILE A 67 -11.86 25.76 -9.37
N ALA A 68 -10.62 25.95 -8.90
CA ALA A 68 -9.53 24.99 -9.13
C ALA A 68 -9.88 23.61 -8.56
N ILE A 69 -10.43 23.55 -7.33
CA ILE A 69 -10.89 22.30 -6.71
C ILE A 69 -11.97 21.63 -7.56
N LEU A 70 -12.97 22.37 -7.99
CA LEU A 70 -14.06 21.83 -8.84
C LEU A 70 -13.53 21.29 -10.18
N ILE A 71 -12.63 22.00 -10.84
CA ILE A 71 -12.00 21.54 -12.10
C ILE A 71 -11.21 20.25 -11.84
N VAL A 72 -10.39 20.20 -10.80
CA VAL A 72 -9.62 19.01 -10.44
C VAL A 72 -10.54 17.85 -10.10
N TYR A 73 -11.65 18.08 -9.40
CA TYR A 73 -12.65 17.05 -9.13
C TYR A 73 -13.27 16.49 -10.43
N LEU A 74 -13.73 17.37 -11.32
CA LEU A 74 -14.29 16.92 -12.59
C LEU A 74 -13.28 16.14 -13.42
N LEU A 75 -12.02 16.58 -13.45
CA LEU A 75 -10.93 15.87 -14.11
C LEU A 75 -10.66 14.50 -13.48
N THR A 76 -10.54 14.47 -12.16
CA THR A 76 -10.27 13.24 -11.42
C THR A 76 -11.41 12.24 -11.56
N ILE A 77 -12.66 12.71 -11.40
CA ILE A 77 -13.85 11.87 -11.60
C ILE A 77 -13.92 11.39 -13.07
N GLY A 78 -13.66 12.27 -14.05
CA GLY A 78 -13.63 11.89 -15.45
C GLY A 78 -12.58 10.82 -15.76
N ILE A 79 -11.38 10.94 -15.21
CA ILE A 79 -10.31 9.93 -15.33
C ILE A 79 -10.75 8.62 -14.67
N ILE A 80 -11.27 8.67 -13.43
CA ILE A 80 -11.72 7.47 -12.71
C ILE A 80 -12.85 6.78 -13.49
N VAL A 81 -13.86 7.52 -13.94
CA VAL A 81 -14.97 6.97 -14.75
C VAL A 81 -14.46 6.33 -16.03
N THR A 82 -13.51 6.96 -16.71
CA THR A 82 -12.89 6.41 -17.92
C THR A 82 -12.14 5.12 -17.62
N ILE A 83 -11.29 5.11 -16.59
CA ILE A 83 -10.56 3.91 -16.18
C ILE A 83 -11.53 2.79 -15.79
N VAL A 84 -12.54 3.09 -14.98
CA VAL A 84 -13.56 2.12 -14.58
C VAL A 84 -14.34 1.57 -15.77
N ALA A 85 -14.76 2.44 -16.71
CA ALA A 85 -15.52 2.03 -17.88
C ALA A 85 -14.74 1.10 -18.82
N PHE A 86 -13.41 1.26 -18.91
CA PHE A 86 -12.56 0.40 -19.74
C PHE A 86 -12.00 -0.80 -18.98
N LEU A 87 -11.51 -0.59 -17.75
CA LEU A 87 -10.80 -1.62 -17.01
C LEU A 87 -11.76 -2.65 -16.38
N VAL A 88 -12.88 -2.17 -15.81
CA VAL A 88 -13.81 -3.06 -15.10
C VAL A 88 -14.42 -4.13 -16.01
N PRO A 89 -14.91 -3.85 -17.23
CA PRO A 89 -15.41 -4.91 -18.12
C PRO A 89 -14.34 -5.94 -18.49
N LEU A 90 -13.10 -5.49 -18.73
CA LEU A 90 -11.97 -6.38 -19.05
C LEU A 90 -11.58 -7.28 -17.87
N VAL A 91 -11.48 -6.71 -16.68
CA VAL A 91 -11.20 -7.46 -15.45
C VAL A 91 -12.36 -8.38 -15.11
N TRP A 92 -13.60 -7.93 -15.29
CA TRP A 92 -14.79 -8.71 -15.02
C TRP A 92 -14.89 -9.93 -15.94
N SER A 93 -14.61 -9.78 -17.24
CA SER A 93 -14.58 -10.92 -18.17
C SER A 93 -13.50 -11.93 -17.78
N GLN A 94 -12.31 -11.50 -17.43
CA GLN A 94 -11.24 -12.38 -16.96
C GLN A 94 -11.60 -13.07 -15.63
N LEU A 95 -12.27 -12.36 -14.73
CA LEU A 95 -12.74 -12.91 -13.47
C LEU A 95 -13.82 -13.98 -13.68
N GLN A 96 -14.81 -13.71 -14.54
CA GLN A 96 -15.84 -14.68 -14.91
C GLN A 96 -15.25 -15.91 -15.57
N GLU A 97 -14.32 -15.73 -16.50
CA GLU A 97 -13.64 -16.82 -17.19
C GLU A 97 -12.81 -17.66 -16.20
N LEU A 98 -12.10 -17.02 -15.28
CA LEU A 98 -11.39 -17.71 -14.19
C LEU A 98 -12.36 -18.57 -13.38
N PHE A 99 -13.49 -18.03 -12.91
CA PHE A 99 -14.45 -18.77 -12.09
C PHE A 99 -15.12 -19.92 -12.85
N THR A 100 -15.43 -19.75 -14.12
CA THR A 100 -16.08 -20.79 -14.95
C THR A 100 -15.11 -21.87 -15.39
N SER A 101 -13.87 -21.52 -15.67
CA SER A 101 -12.83 -22.47 -16.13
C SER A 101 -12.17 -23.22 -14.97
N LEU A 102 -12.17 -22.64 -13.77
CA LEU A 102 -11.45 -23.16 -12.62
C LEU A 102 -11.81 -24.61 -12.24
N PRO A 103 -13.10 -25.02 -12.13
CA PRO A 103 -13.44 -26.41 -11.84
C PRO A 103 -12.85 -27.38 -12.86
N GLY A 104 -12.89 -27.00 -14.14
CA GLY A 104 -12.27 -27.78 -15.21
C GLY A 104 -10.74 -27.77 -15.17
N LEU A 105 -10.14 -26.67 -14.78
CA LEU A 105 -8.70 -26.56 -14.57
C LEU A 105 -8.26 -27.40 -13.36
N LEU A 106 -8.99 -27.38 -12.26
CA LEU A 106 -8.69 -28.19 -11.08
C LEU A 106 -8.85 -29.69 -11.35
N GLN A 107 -9.88 -30.10 -12.12
CA GLN A 107 -10.02 -31.49 -12.54
C GLN A 107 -8.94 -31.95 -13.49
N ARG A 108 -8.54 -31.08 -14.45
CA ARG A 108 -7.44 -31.37 -15.38
C ARG A 108 -6.07 -31.24 -14.70
N ALA A 109 -5.93 -30.34 -13.73
CA ALA A 109 -4.73 -30.14 -12.95
C ALA A 109 -4.54 -31.31 -11.97
N GLY A 110 -5.58 -31.92 -11.42
CA GLY A 110 -5.45 -33.15 -10.64
C GLY A 110 -4.68 -34.22 -11.40
N GLY A 111 -4.92 -34.36 -12.71
CA GLY A 111 -4.18 -35.28 -13.56
C GLY A 111 -2.90 -34.70 -14.18
N ARG A 112 -2.83 -33.39 -14.50
CA ARG A 112 -1.68 -32.76 -15.16
C ARG A 112 -0.66 -32.20 -14.19
N ILE A 113 -1.09 -31.71 -13.03
CA ILE A 113 -0.18 -31.33 -11.94
C ILE A 113 0.53 -32.58 -11.44
N ASP A 114 -0.20 -33.69 -11.33
CA ASP A 114 0.36 -34.97 -10.96
C ASP A 114 1.44 -35.42 -11.96
N VAL A 115 1.15 -35.36 -13.26
CA VAL A 115 2.11 -35.77 -14.31
C VAL A 115 3.19 -34.71 -14.54
N GLY A 116 2.82 -33.43 -14.61
CA GLY A 116 3.76 -32.35 -14.93
C GLY A 116 4.69 -31.99 -13.78
N LEU A 117 4.21 -31.95 -12.54
CA LEU A 117 5.06 -31.78 -11.35
C LEU A 117 5.91 -33.02 -11.09
N SER A 118 5.36 -34.19 -11.30
CA SER A 118 6.14 -35.45 -11.16
C SER A 118 7.24 -35.59 -12.24
N GLU A 119 6.98 -35.18 -13.48
CA GLU A 119 8.00 -35.13 -14.53
C GLU A 119 9.04 -34.06 -14.28
N TRP A 120 8.62 -32.84 -13.91
CA TRP A 120 9.52 -31.75 -13.56
C TRP A 120 10.39 -32.11 -12.34
N TYR A 121 9.77 -32.63 -11.30
CA TYR A 121 10.45 -33.05 -10.08
C TYR A 121 11.43 -34.19 -10.41
N ARG A 122 11.05 -35.18 -11.22
CA ARG A 122 11.93 -36.26 -11.69
C ARG A 122 13.12 -35.70 -12.47
N ASN A 123 12.90 -34.85 -13.45
CA ASN A 123 13.94 -34.22 -14.25
C ASN A 123 14.88 -33.34 -13.41
N ALA A 124 14.33 -32.57 -12.46
CA ALA A 124 15.12 -31.77 -11.53
C ALA A 124 15.93 -32.65 -10.57
N TRP A 125 15.32 -33.72 -10.07
CA TRP A 125 16.00 -34.70 -9.22
C TRP A 125 17.11 -35.44 -9.96
N ASP A 126 16.84 -35.91 -11.15
CA ASP A 126 17.83 -36.59 -11.99
C ASP A 126 19.01 -35.65 -12.36
N SER A 127 18.71 -34.36 -12.59
CA SER A 127 19.77 -33.37 -12.81
C SER A 127 20.60 -33.11 -11.55
N LEU A 128 19.95 -33.01 -10.39
CA LEU A 128 20.62 -32.82 -9.10
C LEU A 128 21.43 -34.04 -8.69
N SER A 129 20.93 -35.26 -8.93
CA SER A 129 21.66 -36.50 -8.64
C SER A 129 22.91 -36.60 -9.50
N THR A 130 22.80 -36.29 -10.80
CA THR A 130 23.95 -36.27 -11.73
C THR A 130 25.02 -35.25 -11.28
N LEU A 131 24.59 -34.03 -10.84
CA LEU A 131 25.51 -33.02 -10.31
C LEU A 131 26.14 -33.44 -8.98
N ALA A 132 25.38 -34.07 -8.09
CA ALA A 132 25.88 -34.56 -6.81
C ALA A 132 26.90 -35.69 -6.98
N GLU A 133 26.66 -36.63 -7.90
CA GLU A 133 27.62 -37.65 -8.27
C GLU A 133 28.86 -37.05 -8.90
N GLN A 134 28.72 -36.07 -9.80
CA GLN A 134 29.83 -35.48 -10.52
C GLN A 134 30.74 -34.59 -9.65
N TYR A 135 30.19 -33.87 -8.69
CA TYR A 135 30.92 -32.86 -7.91
C TYR A 135 31.12 -33.22 -6.43
N LEU A 136 30.31 -34.10 -5.87
CA LEU A 136 30.32 -34.42 -4.43
C LEU A 136 30.62 -35.86 -4.13
N ASP A 137 30.72 -36.72 -5.16
CA ASP A 137 30.93 -38.19 -5.03
C ASP A 137 29.90 -38.85 -4.09
N ILE A 138 28.65 -38.32 -4.10
CA ILE A 138 27.53 -38.80 -3.26
C ILE A 138 26.43 -39.31 -4.17
N THR A 139 26.11 -40.61 -4.08
CA THR A 139 24.93 -41.20 -4.72
C THR A 139 23.68 -40.81 -3.93
N LEU A 140 22.90 -39.86 -4.45
CA LEU A 140 21.62 -39.41 -3.81
C LEU A 140 20.58 -40.54 -3.76
N GLU A 141 20.71 -41.60 -4.56
CA GLU A 141 19.85 -42.78 -4.52
C GLU A 141 19.95 -43.55 -3.18
N GLU A 142 21.12 -43.66 -2.60
CA GLU A 142 21.29 -44.30 -1.28
C GLU A 142 20.63 -43.55 -0.14
N VAL A 143 20.51 -42.21 -0.24
CA VAL A 143 19.84 -41.36 0.76
C VAL A 143 18.30 -41.41 0.61
N THR A 144 17.79 -41.82 -0.56
CA THR A 144 16.38 -41.73 -0.91
C THR A 144 15.61 -43.04 -0.98
N GLU A 145 16.29 -44.21 -0.87
CA GLU A 145 15.60 -45.52 -0.77
C GLU A 145 14.61 -45.59 0.42
N GLY A 146 14.69 -44.66 1.37
CA GLY A 146 13.76 -44.50 2.50
C GLY A 146 12.43 -43.83 2.20
N GLY A 147 12.04 -43.54 0.96
CA GLY A 147 10.69 -43.04 0.62
C GLY A 147 10.49 -41.54 0.70
N LEU A 148 11.54 -40.70 0.81
CA LEU A 148 11.42 -39.24 0.84
C LEU A 148 10.94 -38.67 -0.50
N ARG A 149 11.38 -39.19 -1.62
CA ARG A 149 11.01 -38.75 -2.98
C ARG A 149 9.49 -38.74 -3.22
N PRO A 150 8.75 -39.83 -3.03
CA PRO A 150 7.31 -39.84 -3.22
C PRO A 150 6.51 -39.09 -2.14
N GLN A 151 7.09 -38.83 -0.97
CA GLN A 151 6.48 -38.02 0.09
C GLN A 151 6.55 -36.53 -0.24
N VAL A 152 7.69 -36.04 -0.73
CA VAL A 152 7.87 -34.64 -1.14
C VAL A 152 7.02 -34.32 -2.37
N GLU A 153 6.96 -35.23 -3.35
CA GLU A 153 6.12 -35.09 -4.53
C GLU A 153 4.63 -34.96 -4.15
N ARG A 154 4.11 -35.87 -3.33
CA ARG A 154 2.72 -35.80 -2.82
C ARG A 154 2.48 -34.53 -2.01
N TRP A 155 3.38 -34.17 -1.13
CA TRP A 155 3.26 -32.94 -0.33
C TRP A 155 3.20 -31.68 -1.19
N LEU A 156 4.01 -31.58 -2.25
CA LEU A 156 4.00 -30.47 -3.20
C LEU A 156 2.66 -30.36 -3.92
N ILE A 157 2.16 -31.50 -4.45
CA ILE A 157 0.88 -31.56 -5.18
C ILE A 157 -0.29 -31.17 -4.26
N GLU A 158 -0.38 -31.77 -3.08
CA GLU A 158 -1.43 -31.48 -2.11
C GLU A 158 -1.36 -30.05 -1.58
N SER A 159 -0.15 -29.51 -1.40
CA SER A 159 0.03 -28.14 -0.94
C SER A 159 -0.37 -27.13 -2.02
N ALA A 160 -0.02 -27.37 -3.28
CA ALA A 160 -0.44 -26.55 -4.41
C ALA A 160 -1.97 -26.55 -4.59
N GLN A 161 -2.59 -27.71 -4.50
CA GLN A 161 -4.07 -27.84 -4.58
C GLN A 161 -4.76 -27.11 -3.41
N ARG A 162 -4.29 -27.30 -2.18
CA ARG A 162 -4.83 -26.60 -1.00
C ARG A 162 -4.67 -25.10 -1.10
N ALA A 163 -3.49 -24.63 -1.52
CA ALA A 163 -3.25 -23.21 -1.71
C ALA A 163 -4.17 -22.59 -2.77
N ALA A 164 -4.37 -23.29 -3.90
CA ALA A 164 -5.30 -22.85 -4.94
C ALA A 164 -6.73 -22.70 -4.41
N LEU A 165 -7.22 -23.69 -3.65
CA LEU A 165 -8.58 -23.65 -3.07
C LEU A 165 -8.74 -22.49 -2.06
N VAL A 166 -7.75 -22.26 -1.18
CA VAL A 166 -7.78 -21.16 -0.20
C VAL A 166 -7.78 -19.80 -0.89
N VAL A 167 -6.94 -19.62 -1.92
CA VAL A 167 -6.92 -18.35 -2.69
C VAL A 167 -8.25 -18.12 -3.37
N MET A 168 -8.85 -19.15 -3.96
CA MET A 168 -10.14 -19.03 -4.65
C MET A 168 -11.28 -18.70 -3.70
N ASP A 169 -11.35 -19.36 -2.56
CA ASP A 169 -12.35 -19.06 -1.54
C ASP A 169 -12.18 -17.61 -1.03
N THR A 170 -10.94 -17.18 -0.81
CA THR A 170 -10.62 -15.82 -0.40
C THR A 170 -11.00 -14.77 -1.46
N LEU A 171 -10.70 -15.03 -2.73
CA LEU A 171 -11.09 -14.15 -3.85
C LEU A 171 -12.62 -14.08 -3.99
N GLN A 172 -13.31 -15.22 -3.95
CA GLN A 172 -14.76 -15.28 -4.03
C GLN A 172 -15.42 -14.54 -2.86
N GLN A 173 -14.96 -14.76 -1.64
CA GLN A 173 -15.46 -14.03 -0.47
C GLN A 173 -15.13 -12.53 -0.55
N GLY A 174 -13.96 -12.17 -1.05
CA GLY A 174 -13.55 -10.78 -1.26
C GLY A 174 -14.49 -10.07 -2.25
N VAL A 175 -14.76 -10.69 -3.39
CA VAL A 175 -15.69 -10.16 -4.41
C VAL A 175 -17.11 -10.04 -3.86
N THR A 176 -17.64 -11.07 -3.24
CA THR A 176 -19.02 -11.06 -2.70
C THR A 176 -19.19 -10.05 -1.58
N ARG A 177 -18.22 -9.91 -0.67
CA ARG A 177 -18.23 -8.89 0.38
C ARG A 177 -18.10 -7.48 -0.20
N SER A 178 -17.24 -7.26 -1.19
CA SER A 178 -17.11 -5.95 -1.85
C SER A 178 -18.39 -5.54 -2.56
N LEU A 179 -19.06 -6.47 -3.24
CA LEU A 179 -20.37 -6.22 -3.86
C LEU A 179 -21.46 -5.93 -2.82
N SER A 180 -21.47 -6.60 -1.68
CA SER A 180 -22.44 -6.34 -0.61
C SER A 180 -22.25 -4.98 0.05
N VAL A 181 -21.04 -4.47 0.14
CA VAL A 181 -20.74 -3.10 0.62
C VAL A 181 -21.26 -2.06 -0.38
N ILE A 182 -21.10 -2.29 -1.67
CA ILE A 182 -21.61 -1.38 -2.73
C ILE A 182 -23.15 -1.38 -2.76
N THR A 183 -23.78 -2.53 -2.45
CA THR A 183 -25.26 -2.66 -2.45
C THR A 183 -25.93 -2.18 -1.17
N SER A 184 -25.20 -1.85 -0.11
CA SER A 184 -25.76 -1.13 1.06
C SER A 184 -26.01 0.35 0.71
N THR A 185 -27.04 0.59 -0.06
CA THR A 185 -27.34 1.80 -0.83
C THR A 185 -27.23 3.12 -0.04
N VAL A 186 -27.72 3.16 1.19
CA VAL A 186 -27.78 4.40 1.96
C VAL A 186 -26.40 4.84 2.45
N SER A 187 -25.61 3.93 3.00
CA SER A 187 -24.25 4.22 3.50
C SER A 187 -23.30 4.57 2.36
N PHE A 188 -23.44 3.89 1.20
CA PHE A 188 -22.64 4.18 0.01
C PHE A 188 -22.96 5.56 -0.57
N VAL A 189 -24.25 5.90 -0.76
CA VAL A 189 -24.68 7.21 -1.29
C VAL A 189 -24.26 8.33 -0.35
N LEU A 190 -24.44 8.18 0.96
CA LEU A 190 -23.96 9.15 1.93
C LEU A 190 -22.45 9.32 1.89
N GLY A 191 -21.69 8.24 1.79
CA GLY A 191 -20.22 8.28 1.63
C GLY A 191 -19.79 9.00 0.35
N VAL A 192 -20.38 8.66 -0.78
CA VAL A 192 -20.07 9.27 -2.08
C VAL A 192 -20.41 10.76 -2.13
N LEU A 193 -21.44 11.21 -1.41
CA LEU A 193 -21.82 12.63 -1.34
C LEU A 193 -21.03 13.40 -0.28
N ILE A 194 -20.90 12.85 0.92
CA ILE A 194 -20.30 13.56 2.06
C ILE A 194 -18.78 13.69 1.89
N LEU A 195 -18.09 12.65 1.39
CA LEU A 195 -16.63 12.65 1.32
C LEU A 195 -16.06 13.71 0.37
N PRO A 196 -16.54 13.86 -0.90
CA PRO A 196 -16.08 14.93 -1.77
C PRO A 196 -16.40 16.32 -1.21
N PHE A 197 -17.57 16.47 -0.57
CA PHE A 197 -17.96 17.72 0.05
C PHE A 197 -17.05 18.08 1.23
N TRP A 198 -16.78 17.12 2.11
CA TRP A 198 -15.86 17.28 3.23
C TRP A 198 -14.45 17.60 2.75
N LEU A 199 -13.95 16.85 1.75
CA LEU A 199 -12.63 17.07 1.16
C LEU A 199 -12.53 18.45 0.49
N PHE A 200 -13.62 18.92 -0.17
CA PHE A 200 -13.68 20.27 -0.71
C PHE A 200 -13.42 21.32 0.36
N TYR A 201 -14.07 21.21 1.54
CA TYR A 201 -13.85 22.15 2.64
C TYR A 201 -12.43 22.08 3.19
N ILE A 202 -11.86 20.88 3.34
CA ILE A 202 -10.49 20.73 3.82
C ILE A 202 -9.50 21.39 2.84
N LEU A 203 -9.63 21.14 1.54
CA LEU A 203 -8.76 21.73 0.52
C LEU A 203 -8.95 23.23 0.36
N ASN A 204 -10.18 23.72 0.49
CA ASN A 204 -10.48 25.14 0.35
C ASN A 204 -10.04 25.96 1.56
N ASP A 205 -10.25 25.44 2.75
CA ASP A 205 -10.07 26.17 4.01
C ASP A 205 -8.79 25.73 4.77
N GLU A 206 -7.90 24.97 4.14
CA GLU A 206 -6.66 24.46 4.73
C GLU A 206 -5.91 25.52 5.54
N ALA A 207 -5.64 26.68 4.93
CA ALA A 207 -4.93 27.77 5.59
C ALA A 207 -5.64 28.28 6.84
N ARG A 208 -6.99 28.29 6.83
CA ARG A 208 -7.80 28.69 7.99
C ARG A 208 -7.76 27.64 9.10
N VAL A 209 -7.82 26.37 8.73
CA VAL A 209 -7.74 25.24 9.68
C VAL A 209 -6.38 25.26 10.37
N VAL A 210 -5.29 25.34 9.59
CA VAL A 210 -3.93 25.42 10.14
C VAL A 210 -3.76 26.64 11.02
N ALA A 211 -4.22 27.83 10.59
CA ALA A 211 -4.16 29.05 11.39
C ALA A 211 -4.98 28.93 12.68
N GLY A 212 -6.15 28.27 12.63
CA GLY A 212 -6.98 27.98 13.80
C GLY A 212 -6.25 27.13 14.84
N VAL A 213 -5.65 26.03 14.40
CA VAL A 213 -4.84 25.13 15.25
C VAL A 213 -3.64 25.89 15.83
N MET A 214 -2.93 26.68 15.02
CA MET A 214 -1.78 27.47 15.48
C MET A 214 -2.13 28.50 16.55
N ARG A 215 -3.35 29.07 16.54
CA ARG A 215 -3.80 30.01 17.58
C ARG A 215 -4.01 29.34 18.94
N LEU A 216 -4.28 28.04 18.98
CA LEU A 216 -4.42 27.27 20.23
C LEU A 216 -3.06 27.01 20.89
N ILE A 217 -1.96 27.09 20.12
CA ILE A 217 -0.61 26.82 20.60
C ILE A 217 0.00 28.10 21.16
N PRO A 218 0.59 28.05 22.39
CA PRO A 218 1.29 29.19 22.95
C PRO A 218 2.41 29.70 22.03
N ASP A 219 2.61 31.03 21.96
CA ASP A 219 3.52 31.68 21.01
C ASP A 219 4.92 31.08 20.99
N ARG A 220 5.43 30.71 22.16
CA ARG A 220 6.77 30.11 22.32
C ARG A 220 6.95 28.78 21.58
N TYR A 221 5.88 28.03 21.31
CA TYR A 221 5.91 26.72 20.66
C TYR A 221 5.37 26.76 19.22
N ARG A 222 4.89 27.89 18.73
CA ARG A 222 4.28 27.98 17.38
C ARG A 222 5.24 27.63 16.27
N LEU A 223 6.52 28.04 16.40
CA LEU A 223 7.56 27.69 15.41
C LEU A 223 7.84 26.18 15.41
N ASP A 224 7.95 25.57 16.57
CA ASP A 224 8.14 24.13 16.69
C ASP A 224 6.95 23.39 16.06
N ALA A 225 5.72 23.79 16.40
CA ALA A 225 4.50 23.20 15.84
C ALA A 225 4.43 23.35 14.32
N HIS A 226 4.82 24.51 13.79
CA HIS A 226 4.87 24.73 12.34
C HIS A 226 5.84 23.78 11.64
N PHE A 227 7.05 23.59 12.18
CA PHE A 227 8.03 22.67 11.61
C PHE A 227 7.61 21.21 11.73
N LEU A 228 6.98 20.81 12.84
CA LEU A 228 6.45 19.47 13.03
C LEU A 228 5.31 19.15 12.05
N LEU A 229 4.37 20.07 11.86
CA LEU A 229 3.30 19.93 10.87
C LEU A 229 3.86 19.83 9.45
N ARG A 230 4.82 20.67 9.12
CA ARG A 230 5.47 20.64 7.81
C ARG A 230 6.25 19.33 7.57
N THR A 231 6.87 18.78 8.61
CA THR A 231 7.54 17.48 8.53
C THR A 231 6.52 16.38 8.25
N ALA A 232 5.43 16.34 9.02
CA ALA A 232 4.36 15.37 8.83
C ALA A 232 3.75 15.44 7.42
N ASP A 233 3.48 16.65 6.94
CA ASP A 233 2.94 16.92 5.60
C ASP A 233 3.88 16.42 4.50
N ASN A 234 5.18 16.72 4.60
CA ASN A 234 6.18 16.28 3.63
C ASN A 234 6.30 14.74 3.58
N VAL A 235 6.36 14.08 4.74
CA VAL A 235 6.44 12.61 4.82
C VAL A 235 5.20 11.97 4.21
N LEU A 236 4.02 12.44 4.62
CA LEU A 236 2.75 11.87 4.18
C LEU A 236 2.55 12.07 2.67
N SER A 237 2.80 13.28 2.17
CA SER A 237 2.71 13.62 0.75
C SER A 237 3.66 12.81 -0.12
N ALA A 238 4.91 12.65 0.30
CA ALA A 238 5.91 11.88 -0.42
C ALA A 238 5.55 10.39 -0.45
N TYR A 239 5.13 9.83 0.71
CA TYR A 239 4.75 8.44 0.82
C TYR A 239 3.54 8.09 -0.05
N ILE A 240 2.44 8.86 0.06
CA ILE A 240 1.20 8.56 -0.68
C ILE A 240 1.45 8.62 -2.18
N ARG A 241 2.09 9.67 -2.67
CA ARG A 241 2.42 9.79 -4.09
C ARG A 241 3.35 8.69 -4.57
N GLY A 242 4.38 8.41 -3.78
CA GLY A 242 5.33 7.34 -4.08
C GLY A 242 4.65 5.99 -4.19
N GLN A 243 3.80 5.65 -3.22
CA GLN A 243 3.12 4.36 -3.18
C GLN A 243 2.14 4.17 -4.35
N LEU A 244 1.42 5.22 -4.77
CA LEU A 244 0.53 5.15 -5.93
C LEU A 244 1.30 5.00 -7.24
N VAL A 245 2.44 5.66 -7.39
CA VAL A 245 3.30 5.49 -8.57
C VAL A 245 3.88 4.08 -8.61
N LEU A 246 4.33 3.54 -7.48
CA LEU A 246 4.79 2.15 -7.38
C LEU A 246 3.67 1.17 -7.73
N ALA A 247 2.49 1.31 -7.14
CA ALA A 247 1.34 0.46 -7.41
C ALA A 247 0.96 0.43 -8.90
N LEU A 248 0.95 1.61 -9.54
CA LEU A 248 0.70 1.71 -10.99
C LEU A 248 1.80 1.04 -11.83
N PHE A 249 3.06 1.24 -11.44
CA PHE A 249 4.19 0.65 -12.14
C PHE A 249 4.16 -0.89 -12.04
N ILE A 250 3.94 -1.43 -10.85
CA ILE A 250 3.83 -2.87 -10.60
C ILE A 250 2.65 -3.46 -11.37
N PHE A 251 1.47 -2.81 -11.31
CA PHE A 251 0.32 -3.20 -12.13
C PHE A 251 0.68 -3.35 -13.61
N LEU A 252 1.36 -2.36 -14.19
CA LEU A 252 1.67 -2.35 -15.62
C LEU A 252 2.73 -3.40 -15.96
N ILE A 253 3.83 -3.47 -15.20
CA ILE A 253 4.94 -4.36 -15.51
C ILE A 253 4.56 -5.82 -15.31
N ASP A 254 3.80 -6.14 -14.25
CA ASP A 254 3.33 -7.50 -14.02
C ASP A 254 2.28 -7.91 -15.06
N THR A 255 1.35 -7.02 -15.43
CA THR A 255 0.38 -7.29 -16.52
C THR A 255 1.10 -7.62 -17.82
N ILE A 256 2.07 -6.78 -18.22
CA ILE A 256 2.84 -6.98 -19.45
C ILE A 256 3.70 -8.25 -19.37
N GLY A 257 4.40 -8.44 -18.26
CA GLY A 257 5.26 -9.61 -18.05
C GLY A 257 4.47 -10.92 -18.09
N LEU A 258 3.35 -11.01 -17.38
CA LEU A 258 2.45 -12.16 -17.40
C LEU A 258 1.85 -12.42 -18.79
N ALA A 259 1.51 -11.36 -19.53
CA ALA A 259 1.03 -11.50 -20.91
C ALA A 259 2.13 -12.03 -21.85
N ILE A 260 3.39 -11.60 -21.70
CA ILE A 260 4.52 -12.09 -22.48
C ILE A 260 4.81 -13.57 -22.16
N ILE A 261 4.72 -13.96 -20.89
CA ILE A 261 4.88 -15.36 -20.47
C ILE A 261 3.75 -16.23 -21.02
N GLY A 262 2.57 -15.63 -21.30
CA GLY A 262 1.37 -16.33 -21.76
C GLY A 262 0.52 -16.88 -20.62
N VAL A 263 0.63 -16.27 -19.42
CA VAL A 263 -0.22 -16.61 -18.28
C VAL A 263 -1.64 -16.11 -18.52
N ASN A 264 -2.64 -16.93 -18.26
CA ASN A 264 -4.05 -16.54 -18.37
C ASN A 264 -4.37 -15.43 -17.35
N TYR A 265 -5.29 -14.52 -17.74
CA TYR A 265 -5.78 -13.43 -16.89
C TYR A 265 -4.71 -12.41 -16.46
N PRO A 266 -3.78 -12.00 -17.34
CA PRO A 266 -2.64 -11.18 -16.97
C PRO A 266 -3.06 -9.82 -16.40
N LEU A 267 -4.14 -9.22 -16.94
CA LEU A 267 -4.65 -7.92 -16.48
C LEU A 267 -5.25 -8.03 -15.06
N LEU A 268 -6.03 -9.09 -14.79
CA LEU A 268 -6.59 -9.34 -13.48
C LEU A 268 -5.49 -9.56 -12.43
N LEU A 269 -4.51 -10.40 -12.76
CA LEU A 269 -3.41 -10.75 -11.86
C LEU A 269 -2.48 -9.56 -11.60
N GLY A 270 -2.13 -8.81 -12.63
CA GLY A 270 -1.35 -7.58 -12.50
C GLY A 270 -2.09 -6.51 -11.70
N LEU A 271 -3.42 -6.37 -11.89
CA LEU A 271 -4.24 -5.45 -11.09
C LEU A 271 -4.24 -5.84 -9.61
N VAL A 272 -4.37 -7.13 -9.30
CA VAL A 272 -4.29 -7.63 -7.92
C VAL A 272 -2.91 -7.32 -7.31
N ALA A 273 -1.83 -7.58 -8.05
CA ALA A 273 -0.47 -7.26 -7.61
C ALA A 273 -0.31 -5.76 -7.36
N GLY A 274 -0.72 -4.90 -8.29
CA GLY A 274 -0.64 -3.44 -8.14
C GLY A 274 -1.49 -2.88 -7.00
N ILE A 275 -2.69 -3.41 -6.76
CA ILE A 275 -3.51 -2.99 -5.60
C ILE A 275 -2.85 -3.41 -4.28
N LEU A 276 -2.33 -4.63 -4.21
CA LEU A 276 -1.69 -5.14 -3.01
C LEU A 276 -0.35 -4.44 -2.73
N GLU A 277 0.31 -3.89 -3.77
CA GLU A 277 1.54 -3.10 -3.65
C GLU A 277 1.43 -1.90 -2.72
N VAL A 278 0.21 -1.44 -2.45
CA VAL A 278 -0.05 -0.38 -1.46
C VAL A 278 0.48 -0.78 -0.06
N PHE A 279 0.67 -2.07 0.21
CA PHE A 279 1.25 -2.59 1.45
C PHE A 279 2.69 -3.05 1.23
N PRO A 280 3.71 -2.25 1.62
CA PRO A 280 5.11 -2.60 1.37
C PRO A 280 5.48 -3.97 1.95
N TYR A 281 6.31 -4.72 1.25
CA TYR A 281 6.81 -6.07 1.56
C TYR A 281 5.74 -7.18 1.57
N ILE A 282 4.56 -6.93 2.13
CA ILE A 282 3.46 -7.92 2.17
C ILE A 282 2.75 -7.97 0.82
N GLY A 283 2.55 -6.82 0.20
CA GLY A 283 1.87 -6.67 -1.08
C GLY A 283 2.44 -7.51 -2.20
N PRO A 284 3.74 -7.38 -2.51
CA PRO A 284 4.39 -8.19 -3.55
C PRO A 284 4.25 -9.70 -3.33
N ILE A 285 4.39 -10.16 -2.09
CA ILE A 285 4.24 -11.59 -1.76
C ILE A 285 2.79 -12.04 -1.99
N LEU A 286 1.82 -11.30 -1.47
CA LEU A 286 0.41 -11.64 -1.64
C LEU A 286 -0.05 -11.52 -3.09
N GLY A 287 0.50 -10.57 -3.87
CA GLY A 287 0.23 -10.40 -5.30
C GLY A 287 0.81 -11.54 -6.17
N ALA A 288 1.99 -12.05 -5.80
CA ALA A 288 2.64 -13.14 -6.51
C ALA A 288 1.88 -14.48 -6.35
N ILE A 289 1.28 -14.74 -5.19
CA ILE A 289 0.62 -16.02 -4.90
C ILE A 289 -0.46 -16.37 -5.95
N PRO A 290 -1.49 -15.54 -6.23
CA PRO A 290 -2.50 -15.89 -7.22
C PRO A 290 -1.94 -16.01 -8.62
N ALA A 291 -0.94 -15.19 -8.99
CA ALA A 291 -0.31 -15.26 -10.30
C ALA A 291 0.45 -16.58 -10.51
N ILE A 292 1.26 -16.98 -9.52
CA ILE A 292 2.01 -18.24 -9.56
C ILE A 292 1.05 -19.44 -9.57
N LEU A 293 -0.03 -19.40 -8.79
CA LEU A 293 -1.02 -20.48 -8.77
C LEU A 293 -1.75 -20.62 -10.10
N VAL A 294 -2.22 -19.52 -10.70
CA VAL A 294 -2.84 -19.58 -12.05
C VAL A 294 -1.84 -20.10 -13.09
N ALA A 295 -0.60 -19.65 -13.05
CA ALA A 295 0.46 -20.13 -13.94
C ALA A 295 0.73 -21.62 -13.73
N LEU A 296 0.75 -22.11 -12.49
CA LEU A 296 0.96 -23.52 -12.15
C LEU A 296 -0.16 -24.43 -12.67
N LEU A 297 -1.41 -23.93 -12.65
CA LEU A 297 -2.55 -24.63 -13.22
C LEU A 297 -2.43 -24.80 -14.76
N GLN A 298 -1.66 -23.96 -15.43
CA GLN A 298 -1.36 -24.08 -16.86
C GLN A 298 -0.21 -25.05 -17.13
N SER A 299 0.95 -24.79 -16.53
CA SER A 299 2.11 -25.69 -16.53
C SER A 299 3.16 -25.26 -15.50
N PRO A 300 4.01 -26.17 -15.03
CA PRO A 300 5.15 -25.85 -14.17
C PRO A 300 6.12 -24.83 -14.79
N THR A 301 6.27 -24.85 -16.11
CA THR A 301 7.13 -23.89 -16.84
C THR A 301 6.59 -22.46 -16.74
N HIS A 302 5.26 -22.27 -16.88
CA HIS A 302 4.64 -20.96 -16.68
C HIS A 302 4.80 -20.48 -15.24
N ALA A 303 4.64 -21.37 -14.25
CA ALA A 303 4.84 -21.04 -12.84
C ALA A 303 6.27 -20.61 -12.55
N LEU A 304 7.26 -21.30 -13.09
CA LEU A 304 8.68 -20.96 -12.95
C LEU A 304 8.97 -19.56 -13.53
N TRP A 305 8.53 -19.29 -14.76
CA TRP A 305 8.75 -17.98 -15.39
C TRP A 305 8.00 -16.87 -14.65
N THR A 306 6.81 -17.14 -14.12
CA THR A 306 6.06 -16.19 -13.28
C THR A 306 6.80 -15.89 -11.98
N LEU A 307 7.34 -16.90 -11.31
CA LEU A 307 8.16 -16.70 -10.12
C LEU A 307 9.39 -15.84 -10.42
N ILE A 308 10.11 -16.16 -11.53
CA ILE A 308 11.27 -15.37 -11.97
C ILE A 308 10.87 -13.93 -12.26
N LEU A 309 9.73 -13.69 -12.93
CA LEU A 309 9.21 -12.36 -13.20
C LEU A 309 9.00 -11.57 -11.90
N PHE A 310 8.24 -12.11 -10.94
CA PHE A 310 7.96 -11.42 -9.68
C PHE A 310 9.23 -11.15 -8.88
N VAL A 311 10.17 -12.10 -8.83
CA VAL A 311 11.48 -11.88 -8.19
C VAL A 311 12.27 -10.78 -8.91
N ALA A 312 12.31 -10.77 -10.23
CA ALA A 312 13.02 -9.76 -11.01
C ALA A 312 12.38 -8.37 -10.83
N VAL A 313 11.05 -8.27 -10.89
CA VAL A 313 10.30 -7.03 -10.66
C VAL A 313 10.58 -6.51 -9.24
N GLN A 314 10.57 -7.38 -8.23
CA GLN A 314 10.89 -7.02 -6.85
C GLN A 314 12.32 -6.48 -6.71
N GLN A 315 13.30 -7.04 -7.42
CA GLN A 315 14.67 -6.52 -7.40
C GLN A 315 14.75 -5.13 -8.07
N VAL A 316 14.09 -4.96 -9.21
CA VAL A 316 14.00 -3.64 -9.88
C VAL A 316 13.34 -2.61 -8.98
N GLU A 317 12.28 -2.99 -8.29
CA GLU A 317 11.58 -2.13 -7.33
C GLU A 317 12.53 -1.70 -6.20
N ASN A 318 13.14 -2.64 -5.49
CA ASN A 318 13.98 -2.36 -4.32
C ASN A 318 15.25 -1.58 -4.68
N ILE A 319 15.87 -1.85 -5.83
CA ILE A 319 17.15 -1.23 -6.23
C ILE A 319 16.93 0.13 -6.90
N PHE A 320 15.88 0.27 -7.72
CA PHE A 320 15.71 1.44 -8.59
C PHE A 320 14.49 2.29 -8.28
N LEU A 321 13.32 1.66 -8.06
CA LEU A 321 12.06 2.39 -7.97
C LEU A 321 11.87 3.04 -6.60
N VAL A 322 12.00 2.27 -5.54
CA VAL A 322 11.81 2.77 -4.17
C VAL A 322 12.74 3.94 -3.87
N PRO A 323 14.07 3.88 -4.11
CA PRO A 323 14.95 5.01 -3.85
C PRO A 323 14.63 6.26 -4.69
N ARG A 324 14.21 6.08 -5.95
CA ARG A 324 13.89 7.21 -6.84
C ARG A 324 12.53 7.83 -6.59
N ILE A 325 11.54 7.03 -6.21
CA ILE A 325 10.14 7.46 -6.08
C ILE A 325 9.84 7.94 -4.67
N GLN A 326 10.22 7.18 -3.65
CA GLN A 326 9.96 7.53 -2.25
C GLN A 326 11.07 8.38 -1.63
N GLY A 327 12.27 8.35 -2.21
CA GLY A 327 13.43 9.05 -1.69
C GLY A 327 13.81 8.58 -0.28
N GLN A 328 14.64 9.38 0.40
CA GLN A 328 15.13 9.08 1.76
C GLN A 328 14.13 9.42 2.88
N ASN A 329 12.90 9.85 2.52
CA ASN A 329 11.94 10.34 3.53
C ASN A 329 11.31 9.21 4.38
N VAL A 330 11.37 7.95 3.93
CA VAL A 330 10.71 6.81 4.59
C VAL A 330 11.70 5.67 4.90
N GLU A 331 12.97 6.01 5.18
CA GLU A 331 13.99 5.04 5.58
C GLU A 331 13.66 4.43 6.96
N LEU A 332 12.94 3.33 6.94
CA LEU A 332 12.68 2.48 8.09
C LEU A 332 13.27 1.10 7.84
N HIS A 333 13.81 0.48 8.88
CA HIS A 333 14.31 -0.89 8.76
C HIS A 333 13.15 -1.84 8.36
N PRO A 334 13.34 -2.78 7.41
CA PRO A 334 12.28 -3.67 6.93
C PRO A 334 11.54 -4.41 8.05
N ALA A 335 12.25 -4.89 9.06
CA ALA A 335 11.63 -5.57 10.20
C ALA A 335 10.69 -4.63 10.99
N LEU A 336 11.02 -3.34 11.09
CA LEU A 336 10.13 -2.35 11.72
C LEU A 336 8.88 -2.12 10.88
N ILE A 337 9.02 -2.04 9.55
CA ILE A 337 7.87 -1.90 8.64
C ILE A 337 6.92 -3.09 8.80
N MET A 338 7.43 -4.32 8.79
CA MET A 338 6.60 -5.51 9.01
C MET A 338 5.88 -5.47 10.36
N LEU A 339 6.60 -5.10 11.43
CA LEU A 339 6.02 -4.99 12.77
C LEU A 339 4.89 -3.96 12.82
N VAL A 340 5.12 -2.76 12.29
CA VAL A 340 4.10 -1.69 12.36
C VAL A 340 2.91 -1.96 11.44
N LEU A 341 3.08 -2.71 10.35
CA LEU A 341 1.96 -3.17 9.52
C LEU A 341 1.05 -4.14 10.30
N VAL A 342 1.63 -5.10 11.03
CA VAL A 342 0.87 -6.01 11.89
C VAL A 342 0.17 -5.24 13.00
N MET A 343 0.87 -4.34 13.70
CA MET A 343 0.27 -3.49 14.73
C MET A 343 -0.85 -2.60 14.17
N GLY A 344 -0.64 -2.02 12.99
CA GLY A 344 -1.65 -1.21 12.31
C GLY A 344 -2.91 -2.00 11.99
N ASN A 345 -2.73 -3.24 11.51
CA ASN A 345 -3.85 -4.15 11.25
C ASN A 345 -4.67 -4.44 12.51
N GLU A 346 -4.03 -4.73 13.63
CA GLU A 346 -4.71 -4.99 14.91
C GLU A 346 -5.47 -3.76 15.43
N ILE A 347 -4.94 -2.57 15.23
CA ILE A 347 -5.55 -1.33 15.75
C ILE A 347 -6.73 -0.87 14.90
N ALA A 348 -6.59 -0.87 13.57
CA ALA A 348 -7.54 -0.25 12.65
C ALA A 348 -7.73 -1.04 11.34
N GLY A 349 -7.40 -2.35 11.32
CA GLY A 349 -7.51 -3.19 10.13
C GLY A 349 -6.70 -2.66 8.96
N ILE A 350 -7.23 -2.82 7.76
CA ILE A 350 -6.57 -2.40 6.50
C ILE A 350 -6.19 -0.91 6.49
N TRP A 351 -6.99 -0.05 7.11
CA TRP A 351 -6.72 1.39 7.21
C TRP A 351 -5.54 1.69 8.14
N GLY A 352 -5.42 0.91 9.21
CA GLY A 352 -4.27 0.98 10.10
C GLY A 352 -2.98 0.54 9.41
N MET A 353 -3.02 -0.55 8.64
CA MET A 353 -1.87 -0.97 7.81
C MET A 353 -1.43 0.11 6.84
N LEU A 354 -2.38 0.74 6.14
CA LEU A 354 -2.11 1.77 5.13
C LEU A 354 -1.36 2.98 5.71
N ILE A 355 -1.71 3.38 6.94
CA ILE A 355 -1.14 4.56 7.59
C ILE A 355 0.07 4.21 8.47
N ALA A 356 0.25 2.96 8.85
CA ALA A 356 1.26 2.53 9.81
C ALA A 356 2.68 3.00 9.43
N VAL A 357 3.07 2.82 8.18
CA VAL A 357 4.41 3.16 7.69
C VAL A 357 4.66 4.67 7.72
N PRO A 358 3.83 5.52 7.07
CA PRO A 358 4.05 6.97 7.12
C PRO A 358 3.90 7.54 8.54
N LEU A 359 3.02 7.01 9.36
CA LEU A 359 2.87 7.43 10.75
C LEU A 359 4.16 7.14 11.55
N THR A 360 4.76 5.98 11.35
CA THR A 360 6.03 5.60 12.02
C THR A 360 7.16 6.51 11.57
N ALA A 361 7.23 6.84 10.27
CA ALA A 361 8.22 7.78 9.75
C ALA A 361 8.03 9.19 10.36
N ILE A 362 6.80 9.66 10.48
CA ILE A 362 6.47 10.93 11.14
C ILE A 362 6.90 10.90 12.62
N ILE A 363 6.57 9.84 13.34
CA ILE A 363 6.95 9.68 14.76
C ILE A 363 8.49 9.71 14.91
N ARG A 364 9.22 9.01 14.05
CA ARG A 364 10.70 9.03 14.02
C ARG A 364 11.22 10.46 13.84
N ASP A 365 10.70 11.19 12.87
CA ASP A 365 11.18 12.53 12.53
C ASP A 365 10.80 13.57 13.61
N VAL A 366 9.61 13.45 14.17
CA VAL A 366 9.19 14.23 15.33
C VAL A 366 10.13 13.97 16.52
N PHE A 367 10.46 12.69 16.78
CA PHE A 367 11.40 12.34 17.84
C PHE A 367 12.79 12.92 17.60
N LYS A 368 13.33 12.78 16.38
CA LYS A 368 14.63 13.38 16.00
C LYS A 368 14.61 14.90 16.17
N TYR A 369 13.55 15.57 15.73
CA TYR A 369 13.40 17.02 15.89
C TYR A 369 13.41 17.43 17.36
N LEU A 370 12.59 16.78 18.19
CA LEU A 370 12.51 17.07 19.62
C LEU A 370 13.82 16.77 20.33
N TYR A 371 14.53 15.70 19.94
CA TYR A 371 15.86 15.39 20.49
C TYR A 371 16.86 16.52 20.21
N LEU A 372 16.88 17.08 19.00
CA LEU A 372 17.71 18.24 18.67
C LEU A 372 17.32 19.49 19.47
N ARG A 373 16.03 19.70 19.71
CA ARG A 373 15.53 20.82 20.52
C ARG A 373 15.88 20.71 22.01
N LEU A 374 16.03 19.49 22.50
CA LEU A 374 16.37 19.18 23.90
C LEU A 374 17.86 18.90 24.11
N SER A 375 18.69 18.92 23.05
CA SER A 375 20.14 18.72 23.14
C SER A 375 20.82 19.87 23.91
N PHE A 376 22.04 19.65 24.35
CA PHE A 376 22.84 20.69 25.02
C PHE A 376 24.11 20.98 24.21
N PRO A 377 24.32 22.21 23.71
CA PRO A 377 23.37 23.33 23.69
C PRO A 377 22.12 23.03 22.78
N PRO A 378 20.93 23.58 23.14
CA PRO A 378 19.74 23.35 22.35
C PRO A 378 19.80 24.08 21.01
N PHE A 379 19.35 23.38 19.95
CA PHE A 379 19.20 24.01 18.64
C PHE A 379 17.94 24.88 18.60
N ASP A 380 18.01 26.06 17.96
CA ASP A 380 16.80 26.84 17.69
C ASP A 380 15.90 26.10 16.68
N PRO A 381 14.56 26.39 16.63
CA PRO A 381 13.63 25.68 15.77
C PRO A 381 14.04 25.63 14.29
N PRO A 382 14.49 26.72 13.62
CA PRO A 382 14.96 26.66 12.24
C PRO A 382 16.21 25.79 12.04
N ALA A 383 17.17 25.85 12.96
CA ALA A 383 18.39 25.06 12.88
C ALA A 383 18.12 23.57 13.12
N ALA A 384 17.25 23.22 14.07
CA ALA A 384 16.83 21.86 14.31
C ALA A 384 16.12 21.26 13.07
N TYR A 385 15.24 22.03 12.44
CA TYR A 385 14.56 21.60 11.22
C TYR A 385 15.52 21.45 10.02
N ALA A 386 16.46 22.40 9.86
CA ALA A 386 17.46 22.30 8.80
C ALA A 386 18.34 21.06 8.98
N ARG A 387 18.75 20.76 10.22
CA ARG A 387 19.56 19.58 10.52
C ARG A 387 18.80 18.27 10.35
N LEU A 388 17.52 18.24 10.71
CA LEU A 388 16.65 17.10 10.41
C LEU A 388 16.61 16.82 8.89
N ARG A 389 16.42 17.84 8.07
CA ARG A 389 16.44 17.70 6.61
C ARG A 389 17.78 17.24 6.06
N GLN A 390 18.89 17.72 6.62
CA GLN A 390 20.22 17.27 6.23
C GLN A 390 20.47 15.81 6.60
N SER A 391 19.96 15.32 7.74
CA SER A 391 20.11 13.93 8.14
C SER A 391 19.41 12.94 7.19
N HIS A 392 18.44 13.39 6.40
CA HIS A 392 17.84 12.62 5.31
C HIS A 392 18.70 12.64 4.03
N LEU A 393 19.70 13.51 3.93
CA LEU A 393 20.58 13.65 2.77
C LEU A 393 21.97 13.02 2.98
N THR A 394 22.34 12.69 4.22
CA THR A 394 23.74 12.35 4.61
C THR A 394 23.89 10.95 5.23
N LEU A 395 22.91 10.05 5.10
CA LEU A 395 23.10 8.65 5.52
C LEU A 395 23.80 7.79 4.44
N ASP A 396 24.78 8.38 3.76
CA ASP A 396 25.84 7.66 3.06
C ASP A 396 27.07 7.58 3.98
N VAL A 397 26.97 6.76 5.06
CA VAL A 397 28.16 6.16 5.73
C VAL A 397 27.71 4.91 6.48
#